data_eb417259dae84e65b3e4a435bbfc484b
#
_entry.id   eb417259dae84e65b3e4a435bbfc484b
#
_cell.length_a   1.000
_cell.length_b   1.000
_cell.length_c   1.000
_cell.angle_alpha   90.00
_cell.angle_beta   90.00
_cell.angle_gamma   90.00
#
_symmetry.space_group_name_H-M   'P 1'
#
loop_
_entity.id
_entity.type
_entity.pdbx_description
1 polymer ?
#
loop_
_entity_poly.entity_id
_entity_poly.type
_entity_poly.pdbx_seq_one_letter_code
_entity_poly.pdbx_strand_id
1 'polypeptide(L)' 'SGYNQQVSVCYVDVADLNTCKGSGTSDFKKIVVDIYYGGGQKTELVTVVANY' A
#
# COMPACT_ATOMS: atom_id res chain seq x y z
N SER A 1 11.98 -11.23 -16.62
CA SER A 1 10.67 -11.78 -16.64
C SER A 1 10.56 -12.88 -15.57
N GLY A 2 9.80 -12.98 -14.73
CA GLY A 2 9.63 -13.95 -13.67
C GLY A 2 8.95 -13.34 -12.47
N TYR A 3 8.65 -12.06 -12.53
CA TYR A 3 7.90 -11.45 -11.47
C TYR A 3 7.02 -10.33 -12.01
N ASN A 4 5.99 -10.02 -11.24
CA ASN A 4 5.12 -8.87 -11.48
C ASN A 4 5.13 -8.00 -10.23
N GLN A 5 5.00 -6.70 -10.45
CA GLN A 5 4.96 -5.74 -9.38
C GLN A 5 3.65 -4.97 -9.45
N GLN A 6 3.00 -4.82 -8.32
CA GLN A 6 1.78 -4.04 -8.20
C GLN A 6 1.93 -3.05 -7.06
N VAL A 7 1.63 -1.79 -7.33
CA VAL A 7 1.70 -0.72 -6.33
C VAL A 7 0.30 -0.20 -6.10
N SER A 8 -0.10 -0.15 -4.84
CA SER A 8 -1.40 0.38 -4.43
C SER A 8 -1.19 1.49 -3.42
N VAL A 9 -2.01 2.55 -3.53
CA VAL A 9 -1.95 3.68 -2.62
C VAL A 9 -3.34 3.91 -2.08
N CYS A 10 -3.48 4.04 -0.76
CA CYS A 10 -4.73 4.45 -0.18
C CYS A 10 -4.47 5.42 0.98
N TYR A 11 -5.50 6.16 1.33
CA TYR A 11 -5.42 7.14 2.41
C TYR A 11 -5.98 6.52 3.68
N VAL A 12 -5.29 6.75 4.80
CA VAL A 12 -5.65 6.14 6.07
C VAL A 12 -5.59 7.18 7.17
N ASP A 13 -6.34 6.96 8.25
CA ASP A 13 -6.27 7.78 9.44
C ASP A 13 -5.26 7.22 10.43
N VAL A 14 -4.75 8.09 11.29
CA VAL A 14 -3.83 7.68 12.34
C VAL A 14 -4.51 6.69 13.30
N ALA A 15 -5.81 6.78 13.46
CA ALA A 15 -6.55 5.89 14.35
C ALA A 15 -6.82 4.52 13.75
N ASP A 16 -6.75 4.40 12.43
CA ASP A 16 -7.02 3.14 11.75
C ASP A 16 -6.20 3.07 10.46
N LEU A 17 -5.02 2.51 10.57
CA LEU A 17 -4.09 2.42 9.44
C LEU A 17 -4.42 1.27 8.50
N ASN A 18 -5.43 0.47 8.82
CA ASN A 18 -5.78 -0.68 7.99
C ASN A 18 -6.97 -0.43 7.09
N THR A 19 -7.71 0.64 7.32
CA THR A 19 -8.91 0.95 6.54
C THR A 19 -8.60 2.05 5.55
N CYS A 20 -8.75 1.77 4.27
CA CYS A 20 -8.56 2.77 3.22
C CYS A 20 -9.74 3.71 3.18
N LYS A 21 -9.45 4.99 3.04
CA LYS A 21 -10.47 6.03 2.97
C LYS A 21 -10.41 6.73 1.63
N GLY A 22 -11.41 7.57 1.37
CA GLY A 22 -11.44 8.37 0.17
C GLY A 22 -10.26 9.35 0.13
N SER A 23 -9.83 9.70 -1.05
CA SER A 23 -8.68 10.57 -1.22
C SER A 23 -8.95 11.96 -0.66
N GLY A 24 -7.90 12.57 -0.11
CA GLY A 24 -7.95 13.93 0.38
C GLY A 24 -8.57 14.12 1.74
N THR A 25 -8.93 13.06 2.44
CA THR A 25 -9.63 13.17 3.71
C THR A 25 -8.83 12.70 4.91
N SER A 26 -7.61 12.22 4.71
CA SER A 26 -6.83 11.67 5.81
C SER A 26 -5.45 12.30 5.87
N ASP A 27 -4.81 12.16 7.02
CA ASP A 27 -3.51 12.75 7.27
C ASP A 27 -2.36 11.90 6.78
N PHE A 28 -2.62 10.64 6.44
CA PHE A 28 -1.57 9.71 6.06
C PHE A 28 -1.92 8.97 4.78
N LYS A 29 -0.90 8.55 4.09
CA LYS A 29 -1.01 7.79 2.86
C LYS A 29 -0.28 6.47 3.06
N LYS A 30 -0.95 5.37 2.77
CA LYS A 30 -0.40 4.04 2.87
C LYS A 30 -0.06 3.53 1.49
N ILE A 31 1.19 3.16 1.30
CA ILE A 31 1.69 2.65 0.02
C ILE A 31 2.00 1.17 0.19
N VAL A 32 1.36 0.34 -0.60
CA VAL A 32 1.55 -1.11 -0.57
C VAL A 32 2.16 -1.54 -1.90
N VAL A 33 3.30 -2.19 -1.83
CA VAL A 33 3.97 -2.73 -3.00
C VAL A 33 3.96 -4.25 -2.90
N ASP A 34 3.30 -4.90 -3.84
CA ASP A 34 3.26 -6.35 -3.91
C ASP A 34 4.15 -6.80 -5.06
N ILE A 35 5.01 -7.76 -4.78
CA ILE A 35 5.88 -8.35 -5.80
C ILE A 35 5.54 -9.82 -5.88
N TYR A 36 5.09 -10.26 -7.04
CA TYR A 36 4.70 -11.63 -7.29
C TYR A 36 5.78 -12.31 -8.10
N TYR A 37 6.26 -13.44 -7.60
CA TYR A 37 7.26 -14.23 -8.30
C TYR A 37 6.61 -15.40 -8.99
N GLY A 38 7.29 -15.97 -9.98
CA GLY A 38 6.89 -17.23 -10.55
C GLY A 38 6.84 -18.30 -9.47
N GLY A 39 5.89 -19.23 -9.54
CA GLY A 39 5.76 -20.25 -8.54
C GLY A 39 4.81 -19.92 -7.40
N GLY A 40 4.12 -18.80 -7.46
CA GLY A 40 3.10 -18.46 -6.49
C GLY A 40 3.58 -17.74 -5.25
N GLN A 41 4.82 -17.31 -5.20
CA GLN A 41 5.35 -16.56 -4.07
C GLN A 41 5.02 -15.08 -4.21
N LYS A 42 4.88 -14.42 -3.06
CA LYS A 42 4.58 -13.00 -3.01
C LYS A 42 5.34 -12.34 -1.87
N THR A 43 5.89 -11.17 -2.13
CA THR A 43 6.47 -10.31 -1.11
C THR A 43 5.68 -9.01 -1.06
N GLU A 44 5.34 -8.55 0.13
CA GLU A 44 4.58 -7.33 0.33
C GLU A 44 5.36 -6.37 1.19
N LEU A 45 5.46 -5.12 0.72
CA LEU A 45 6.07 -4.03 1.47
C LEU A 45 5.00 -2.98 1.74
N VAL A 46 4.90 -2.53 2.97
CA VAL A 46 3.92 -1.52 3.36
C VAL A 46 4.66 -0.34 3.96
N THR A 47 4.34 0.85 3.46
CA THR A 47 4.91 2.10 3.94
C THR A 47 3.79 3.10 4.20
N VAL A 48 3.84 3.78 5.34
CA VAL A 48 2.89 4.83 5.67
C VAL A 48 3.66 6.13 5.77
N VAL A 49 3.21 7.14 5.02
CA VAL A 49 3.84 8.45 5.00
C VAL A 49 2.79 9.52 5.28
N ALA A 50 3.26 10.66 5.80
CA ALA A 50 2.37 11.78 6.03
C ALA A 50 1.90 12.33 4.68
N ASN A 51 0.62 12.66 4.62
CA ASN A 51 -0.01 13.19 3.41
C ASN A 51 -0.18 14.71 3.58
N TYR A 52 0.87 15.43 3.30
CA TYR A 52 0.84 16.90 3.37
C TYR A 52 0.42 17.52 2.05
#